data_b5036fb1e06592348023187ba57bb69d
#
_entry.id   b5036fb1e06592348023187ba57bb69d
#
_cell.length_a   1.000
_cell.length_b   1.000
_cell.length_c   1.000
_cell.angle_alpha   90.00
_cell.angle_beta   90.00
_cell.angle_gamma   90.00
#
_symmetry.space_group_name_H-M   'P 1'
#
loop_
_entity.id
_entity.type
_entity.pdbx_description
1 polymer ?
#
loop_
_entity_poly.entity_id
_entity_poly.type
_entity_poly.pdbx_seq_one_letter_code
_entity_poly.pdbx_strand_id
1 'polypeptide(L)'
;MQVLNASMNGTKPQQPSGTVHHPELSVNGIESFQSVTTIEEWLVSQLAERLGLEALEIDIEEDFANYGLNSIEAINLSGDLETILGRRLPPTLLWDYPNISTLAEYLATQTKLDIAQYQNGISPEDAEHLLHHLDQLSDAEVDSLLNILLAEQEDHND
;
A
#
# COMPACT_ATOMS: atom_id res chain seq x y z
N MET A 1 64.72 13.30 -11.37
CA MET A 1 63.44 13.97 -11.64
C MET A 1 62.28 13.02 -11.47
N GLN A 2 61.75 13.01 -10.28
CA GLN A 2 60.58 12.23 -9.99
C GLN A 2 59.35 13.02 -10.39
N VAL A 3 58.76 12.61 -11.46
CA VAL A 3 57.38 13.03 -11.72
C VAL A 3 56.55 12.28 -10.75
N LEU A 4 56.17 12.90 -9.68
CA LEU A 4 55.13 12.40 -8.81
C LEU A 4 53.85 12.38 -9.61
N ASN A 5 53.60 11.23 -10.18
CA ASN A 5 52.30 10.91 -10.64
C ASN A 5 51.42 10.80 -9.38
N ALA A 6 50.92 11.93 -8.95
CA ALA A 6 49.88 11.93 -7.99
C ALA A 6 48.70 11.23 -8.67
N SER A 7 48.62 9.94 -8.45
CA SER A 7 47.43 9.22 -8.73
C SER A 7 46.32 9.90 -7.93
N MET A 8 45.67 10.81 -8.60
CA MET A 8 44.37 11.28 -8.13
C MET A 8 43.44 10.10 -8.23
N ASN A 9 43.53 9.22 -7.27
CA ASN A 9 42.39 8.43 -6.92
C ASN A 9 41.32 9.42 -6.51
N GLY A 10 40.59 9.87 -7.49
CA GLY A 10 39.34 10.51 -7.24
C GLY A 10 38.51 9.54 -6.45
N THR A 11 38.63 9.66 -5.15
CA THR A 11 37.62 9.09 -4.26
C THR A 11 36.37 9.77 -4.68
N LYS A 12 35.62 9.10 -5.53
CA LYS A 12 34.28 9.46 -5.88
C LYS A 12 33.58 9.65 -4.55
N PRO A 13 33.09 10.84 -4.21
CA PRO A 13 32.34 11.00 -3.00
C PRO A 13 31.16 10.03 -3.13
N GLN A 14 31.16 9.02 -2.31
CA GLN A 14 29.96 8.23 -2.12
C GLN A 14 28.94 9.20 -1.56
N GLN A 15 28.08 9.65 -2.43
CA GLN A 15 26.88 10.27 -1.98
C GLN A 15 26.21 9.25 -1.08
N PRO A 16 25.87 9.60 0.15
CA PRO A 16 24.91 8.85 0.88
C PRO A 16 23.64 8.90 0.05
N SER A 17 23.41 7.86 -0.71
CA SER A 17 22.10 7.61 -1.27
C SER A 17 21.18 7.34 -0.08
N GLY A 18 20.79 8.43 0.57
CA GLY A 18 19.56 8.45 1.28
C GLY A 18 18.47 8.30 0.23
N THR A 19 18.41 7.14 -0.36
CA THR A 19 17.26 6.74 -1.11
C THR A 19 16.18 6.59 -0.07
N VAL A 20 15.43 7.67 0.14
CA VAL A 20 14.11 7.53 0.69
C VAL A 20 13.45 6.58 -0.29
N HIS A 21 13.43 5.31 0.05
CA HIS A 21 12.64 4.35 -0.66
C HIS A 21 11.20 4.75 -0.42
N HIS A 22 10.71 5.65 -1.26
CA HIS A 22 9.29 5.65 -1.53
C HIS A 22 9.04 4.27 -2.15
N PRO A 23 8.26 3.41 -1.52
CA PRO A 23 7.85 2.19 -2.18
C PRO A 23 7.11 2.64 -3.44
N GLU A 24 7.79 2.55 -4.57
CA GLU A 24 7.12 2.68 -5.85
C GLU A 24 5.97 1.69 -5.84
N LEU A 25 4.79 2.19 -6.16
CA LEU A 25 3.56 1.42 -6.31
C LEU A 25 3.69 0.48 -7.51
N SER A 26 4.65 -0.41 -7.40
CA SER A 26 4.80 -1.55 -8.28
C SER A 26 3.84 -2.64 -7.77
N VAL A 27 3.29 -3.43 -8.66
CA VAL A 27 2.52 -4.64 -8.30
C VAL A 27 3.25 -5.49 -7.24
N ASN A 28 4.58 -5.39 -7.17
CA ASN A 28 5.40 -5.97 -6.11
C ASN A 28 5.16 -5.33 -4.72
N GLY A 29 4.64 -4.11 -4.66
CA GLY A 29 4.33 -3.44 -3.39
C GLY A 29 3.14 -4.06 -2.66
N ILE A 30 2.11 -4.47 -3.41
CA ILE A 30 0.91 -5.11 -2.82
C ILE A 30 1.27 -6.50 -2.29
N GLU A 31 2.12 -7.25 -2.98
CA GLU A 31 2.60 -8.56 -2.52
C GLU A 31 3.43 -8.44 -1.24
N SER A 32 4.16 -7.35 -1.06
CA SER A 32 4.94 -7.09 0.16
C SER A 32 4.06 -6.87 1.38
N PHE A 33 2.87 -6.26 1.22
CA PHE A 33 1.91 -6.03 2.29
C PHE A 33 1.04 -7.24 2.66
N GLN A 34 1.40 -8.44 2.23
CA GLN A 34 0.77 -9.69 2.66
C GLN A 34 1.34 -10.24 3.98
N SER A 35 2.52 -9.78 4.36
CA SER A 35 3.18 -10.18 5.59
C SER A 35 2.84 -9.22 6.72
N VAL A 36 2.42 -9.76 7.86
CA VAL A 36 2.21 -9.00 9.10
C VAL A 36 3.47 -8.19 9.43
N THR A 37 4.62 -8.83 9.40
CA THR A 37 5.91 -8.20 9.74
C THR A 37 6.22 -7.00 8.85
N THR A 38 5.98 -7.09 7.55
CA THR A 38 6.22 -5.96 6.62
C THR A 38 5.31 -4.79 6.92
N ILE A 39 4.06 -5.05 7.29
CA ILE A 39 3.09 -4.01 7.66
C ILE A 39 3.51 -3.37 9.00
N GLU A 40 3.94 -4.18 9.97
CA GLU A 40 4.45 -3.69 11.26
C GLU A 40 5.66 -2.77 11.08
N GLU A 41 6.65 -3.18 10.30
CA GLU A 41 7.84 -2.38 9.99
C GLU A 41 7.48 -1.06 9.33
N TRP A 42 6.55 -1.08 8.39
CA TRP A 42 6.07 0.13 7.75
C TRP A 42 5.34 1.05 8.73
N LEU A 43 4.45 0.51 9.56
CA LEU A 43 3.72 1.27 10.58
C LEU A 43 4.66 1.89 11.61
N VAL A 44 5.66 1.15 12.08
CA VAL A 44 6.70 1.64 12.98
C VAL A 44 7.45 2.81 12.33
N SER A 45 7.84 2.67 11.07
CA SER A 45 8.52 3.74 10.34
C SER A 45 7.66 4.99 10.20
N GLN A 46 6.39 4.84 9.89
CA GLN A 46 5.44 5.96 9.76
C GLN A 46 5.19 6.67 11.10
N LEU A 47 5.04 5.91 12.18
CA LEU A 47 4.90 6.49 13.51
C LEU A 47 6.16 7.23 13.96
N ALA A 48 7.32 6.62 13.78
CA ALA A 48 8.61 7.21 14.12
C ALA A 48 8.79 8.57 13.43
N GLU A 49 8.52 8.63 12.14
CA GLU A 49 8.63 9.87 11.35
C GLU A 49 7.63 10.96 11.81
N ARG A 50 6.37 10.59 12.05
CA ARG A 50 5.31 11.53 12.41
C ARG A 50 5.47 12.09 13.82
N LEU A 51 5.90 11.24 14.74
CA LEU A 51 6.01 11.57 16.17
C LEU A 51 7.41 12.04 16.56
N GLY A 52 8.38 11.94 15.66
CA GLY A 52 9.78 12.27 15.92
C GLY A 52 10.43 11.34 16.95
N LEU A 53 10.02 10.07 16.94
CA LEU A 53 10.55 9.03 17.81
C LEU A 53 11.53 8.15 17.04
N GLU A 54 12.40 7.46 17.79
CA GLU A 54 13.21 6.39 17.19
C GLU A 54 12.37 5.13 17.02
N ALA A 55 12.61 4.40 15.93
CA ALA A 55 11.87 3.16 15.65
C ALA A 55 11.98 2.13 16.78
N LEU A 56 13.10 2.12 17.51
CA LEU A 56 13.34 1.25 18.66
C LEU A 56 12.54 1.63 19.92
N GLU A 57 12.00 2.83 19.96
CA GLU A 57 11.16 3.31 21.07
C GLU A 57 9.68 2.94 20.86
N ILE A 58 9.36 2.41 19.69
CA ILE A 58 7.99 2.05 19.33
C ILE A 58 7.78 0.56 19.59
N ASP A 59 6.92 0.26 20.57
CA ASP A 59 6.44 -1.08 20.83
C ASP A 59 5.18 -1.35 20.01
N ILE A 60 5.17 -2.46 19.28
CA ILE A 60 4.06 -2.80 18.39
C ILE A 60 2.77 -3.17 19.13
N GLU A 61 2.87 -3.53 20.40
CA GLU A 61 1.72 -3.86 21.26
C GLU A 61 1.18 -2.66 22.03
N GLU A 62 1.91 -1.55 22.05
CA GLU A 62 1.49 -0.32 22.74
C GLU A 62 0.46 0.45 21.91
N ASP A 63 -0.54 1.00 22.60
CA ASP A 63 -1.61 1.77 21.95
C ASP A 63 -1.09 3.05 21.27
N PHE A 64 -1.56 3.35 20.09
CA PHE A 64 -1.24 4.59 19.36
C PHE A 64 -1.47 5.86 20.19
N ALA A 65 -2.50 5.85 21.05
CA ALA A 65 -2.82 6.97 21.92
C ALA A 65 -1.72 7.27 22.93
N ASN A 66 -1.00 6.26 23.41
CA ASN A 66 0.10 6.41 24.36
C ASN A 66 1.33 7.08 23.74
N TYR A 67 1.49 6.97 22.44
CA TYR A 67 2.51 7.71 21.68
C TYR A 67 2.09 9.13 21.32
N GLY A 68 0.87 9.54 21.68
CA GLY A 68 0.35 10.87 21.41
C GLY A 68 -0.21 11.05 19.98
N LEU A 69 -0.53 9.96 19.30
CA LEU A 69 -1.18 10.03 18.00
C LEU A 69 -2.56 10.67 18.15
N ASN A 70 -2.72 11.86 17.59
CA ASN A 70 -4.00 12.56 17.61
C ASN A 70 -4.93 12.09 16.49
N SER A 71 -6.20 12.48 16.55
CA SER A 71 -7.22 12.06 15.60
C SER A 71 -6.90 12.46 14.15
N ILE A 72 -6.26 13.61 13.95
CA ILE A 72 -5.89 14.08 12.60
C ILE A 72 -4.79 13.19 12.00
N GLU A 73 -3.79 12.86 12.79
CA GLU A 73 -2.70 11.98 12.39
C GLU A 73 -3.19 10.54 12.13
N ALA A 74 -4.13 10.07 12.96
CA ALA A 74 -4.79 8.79 12.75
C ALA A 74 -5.53 8.73 11.40
N ILE A 75 -6.28 9.77 11.05
CA ILE A 75 -6.97 9.87 9.76
C ILE A 75 -5.97 9.94 8.61
N ASN A 76 -4.89 10.70 8.75
CA ASN A 76 -3.84 10.80 7.74
C ASN A 76 -3.15 9.44 7.53
N LEU A 77 -2.83 8.73 8.59
CA LEU A 77 -2.23 7.40 8.52
C LEU A 77 -3.17 6.39 7.84
N SER A 78 -4.47 6.46 8.13
CA SER A 78 -5.48 5.65 7.40
C SER A 78 -5.50 5.97 5.91
N GLY A 79 -5.39 7.25 5.53
CA GLY A 79 -5.32 7.70 4.15
C GLY A 79 -4.07 7.19 3.41
N ASP A 80 -2.93 7.18 4.08
CA ASP A 80 -1.70 6.62 3.52
C ASP A 80 -1.81 5.10 3.31
N LEU A 81 -2.41 4.41 4.27
CA LEU A 81 -2.72 2.97 4.15
C LEU A 81 -3.67 2.69 2.97
N GLU A 82 -4.71 3.52 2.77
CA GLU A 82 -5.60 3.42 1.62
C GLU A 82 -4.84 3.54 0.30
N THR A 83 -3.90 4.48 0.23
CA THR A 83 -3.09 4.71 -0.96
C THR A 83 -2.19 3.52 -1.28
N ILE A 84 -1.54 2.96 -0.26
CA ILE A 84 -0.62 1.82 -0.43
C ILE A 84 -1.37 0.53 -0.77
N LEU A 85 -2.49 0.31 -0.09
CA LEU A 85 -3.31 -0.90 -0.30
C LEU A 85 -4.22 -0.80 -1.51
N GLY A 86 -4.36 0.39 -2.11
CA GLY A 86 -5.22 0.64 -3.27
C GLY A 86 -6.71 0.41 -2.99
N ARG A 87 -7.13 0.49 -1.73
CA ARG A 87 -8.52 0.26 -1.31
C ARG A 87 -8.95 1.20 -0.20
N ARG A 88 -10.25 1.40 -0.09
CA ARG A 88 -10.84 2.19 0.98
C ARG A 88 -10.76 1.47 2.33
N LEU A 89 -10.40 2.22 3.35
CA LEU A 89 -10.38 1.78 4.74
C LEU A 89 -11.35 2.63 5.56
N PRO A 90 -11.98 2.06 6.60
CA PRO A 90 -12.83 2.86 7.47
C PRO A 90 -11.98 3.93 8.21
N PRO A 91 -12.48 5.17 8.32
CA PRO A 91 -11.75 6.22 9.02
C PRO A 91 -11.57 5.95 10.52
N THR A 92 -12.33 5.00 11.05
CA THR A 92 -12.26 4.53 12.45
C THR A 92 -11.26 3.40 12.66
N LEU A 93 -10.51 3.03 11.63
CA LEU A 93 -9.64 1.83 11.63
C LEU A 93 -8.68 1.80 12.82
N LEU A 94 -8.03 2.93 13.13
CA LEU A 94 -7.06 3.00 14.23
C LEU A 94 -7.72 2.99 15.63
N TRP A 95 -9.03 3.22 15.71
CA TRP A 95 -9.79 3.04 16.95
C TRP A 95 -10.24 1.60 17.15
N ASP A 96 -10.55 0.91 16.05
CA ASP A 96 -10.93 -0.51 16.07
C ASP A 96 -9.72 -1.41 16.33
N TYR A 97 -8.54 -0.97 15.85
CA TYR A 97 -7.25 -1.65 16.01
C TYR A 97 -6.24 -0.67 16.62
N PRO A 98 -6.18 -0.58 17.96
CA PRO A 98 -5.50 0.52 18.65
C PRO A 98 -3.98 0.42 18.68
N ASN A 99 -3.37 -0.69 18.26
CA ASN A 99 -1.94 -0.89 18.24
C ASN A 99 -1.45 -1.44 16.89
N ILE A 100 -0.15 -1.40 16.66
CA ILE A 100 0.47 -1.81 15.39
C ILE A 100 0.22 -3.28 15.11
N SER A 101 0.38 -4.15 16.10
CA SER A 101 0.25 -5.61 15.97
C SER A 101 -1.15 -5.99 15.48
N THR A 102 -2.19 -5.54 16.15
CA THR A 102 -3.58 -5.85 15.77
C THR A 102 -3.98 -5.27 14.43
N LEU A 103 -3.50 -4.06 14.13
CA LEU A 103 -3.73 -3.40 12.85
C LEU A 103 -3.05 -4.16 11.70
N ALA A 104 -1.80 -4.56 11.89
CA ALA A 104 -1.03 -5.30 10.89
C ALA A 104 -1.64 -6.67 10.59
N GLU A 105 -2.09 -7.39 11.61
CA GLU A 105 -2.78 -8.68 11.43
C GLU A 105 -4.08 -8.54 10.63
N TYR A 106 -4.87 -7.52 10.95
CA TYR A 106 -6.09 -7.21 10.21
C TYR A 106 -5.80 -6.91 8.75
N LEU A 107 -4.86 -6.01 8.48
CA LEU A 107 -4.50 -5.59 7.12
C LEU A 107 -3.93 -6.74 6.29
N ALA A 108 -3.05 -7.57 6.87
CA ALA A 108 -2.49 -8.73 6.21
C ALA A 108 -3.57 -9.76 5.83
N THR A 109 -4.51 -9.99 6.72
CA THR A 109 -5.63 -10.91 6.46
C THR A 109 -6.52 -10.41 5.33
N GLN A 110 -6.88 -9.14 5.34
CA GLN A 110 -7.68 -8.53 4.29
C GLN A 110 -6.96 -8.54 2.93
N THR A 111 -5.68 -8.24 2.91
CA THR A 111 -4.88 -8.27 1.67
C THR A 111 -4.82 -9.67 1.07
N LYS A 112 -4.68 -10.69 1.89
CA LYS A 112 -4.71 -12.10 1.43
C LYS A 112 -6.06 -12.49 0.84
N LEU A 113 -7.16 -12.04 1.45
CA LEU A 113 -8.51 -12.30 0.94
C LEU A 113 -8.73 -11.62 -0.41
N ASP A 114 -8.31 -10.36 -0.54
CA ASP A 114 -8.42 -9.62 -1.79
C ASP A 114 -7.64 -10.33 -2.92
N ILE A 115 -6.40 -10.72 -2.67
CA ILE A 115 -5.57 -11.43 -3.66
C ILE A 115 -6.16 -12.79 -4.01
N ALA A 116 -6.68 -13.53 -3.03
CA ALA A 116 -7.33 -14.81 -3.28
C ALA A 116 -8.55 -14.66 -4.20
N GLN A 117 -9.30 -13.58 -4.06
CA GLN A 117 -10.41 -13.25 -4.96
C GLN A 117 -9.93 -12.94 -6.37
N TYR A 118 -8.84 -12.20 -6.53
CA TYR A 118 -8.26 -11.90 -7.85
C TYR A 118 -7.62 -13.13 -8.51
N GLN A 119 -7.00 -14.02 -7.74
CA GLN A 119 -6.33 -15.21 -8.28
C GLN A 119 -7.30 -16.35 -8.63
N ASN A 120 -8.40 -16.48 -7.89
CA ASN A 120 -9.39 -17.52 -8.14
C ASN A 120 -10.32 -17.21 -9.32
N GLY A 121 -10.15 -16.05 -9.94
CA GLY A 121 -11.11 -15.58 -10.92
C GLY A 121 -12.49 -15.35 -10.26
N ILE A 122 -13.41 -14.91 -11.04
CA ILE A 122 -14.81 -14.81 -10.64
C ILE A 122 -15.26 -16.22 -10.24
N SER A 123 -15.68 -16.41 -8.99
CA SER A 123 -16.21 -17.70 -8.59
C SER A 123 -17.37 -18.09 -9.51
N PRO A 124 -17.64 -19.38 -9.74
CA PRO A 124 -18.78 -19.79 -10.57
C PRO A 124 -20.09 -19.17 -10.10
N GLU A 125 -20.26 -18.98 -8.78
CA GLU A 125 -21.43 -18.34 -8.19
C GLU A 125 -21.51 -16.84 -8.51
N ASP A 126 -20.37 -16.14 -8.48
CA ASP A 126 -20.29 -14.73 -8.85
C ASP A 126 -20.45 -14.54 -10.38
N ALA A 127 -19.96 -15.48 -11.18
CA ALA A 127 -20.14 -15.49 -12.61
C ALA A 127 -21.63 -15.69 -12.98
N GLU A 128 -22.34 -16.58 -12.28
CA GLU A 128 -23.80 -16.74 -12.44
C GLU A 128 -24.56 -15.49 -12.01
N HIS A 129 -24.13 -14.84 -10.94
CA HIS A 129 -24.72 -13.59 -10.46
C HIS A 129 -24.50 -12.44 -11.46
N LEU A 130 -23.32 -12.36 -12.03
CA LEU A 130 -22.99 -11.38 -13.10
C LEU A 130 -23.78 -11.66 -14.38
N LEU A 131 -23.87 -12.92 -14.78
CA LEU A 131 -24.66 -13.33 -15.95
C LEU A 131 -26.16 -13.02 -15.75
N HIS A 132 -26.69 -13.25 -14.55
CA HIS A 132 -28.07 -12.90 -14.21
C HIS A 132 -28.32 -11.39 -14.20
N HIS A 133 -27.29 -10.61 -13.86
CA HIS A 133 -27.36 -9.14 -13.91
C HIS A 133 -27.26 -8.62 -15.35
N LEU A 134 -26.47 -9.28 -16.20
CA LEU A 134 -26.35 -8.95 -17.62
C LEU A 134 -27.68 -9.22 -18.38
N ASP A 135 -28.43 -10.26 -18.01
CA ASP A 135 -29.74 -10.53 -18.56
C ASP A 135 -30.83 -9.46 -18.19
N GLN A 136 -30.56 -8.69 -17.13
CA GLN A 136 -31.45 -7.61 -16.69
C GLN A 136 -31.04 -6.23 -17.22
N LEU A 137 -29.85 -6.12 -17.83
CA LEU A 137 -29.39 -4.90 -18.45
C LEU A 137 -30.07 -4.72 -19.80
N SER A 138 -30.60 -3.52 -20.05
CA SER A 138 -31.08 -3.17 -21.38
C SER A 138 -29.93 -3.06 -22.37
N ASP A 139 -30.22 -3.27 -23.67
CA ASP A 139 -29.21 -3.16 -24.74
C ASP A 139 -28.45 -1.83 -24.70
N ALA A 140 -29.08 -0.74 -24.25
CA ALA A 140 -28.46 0.58 -24.09
C ALA A 140 -27.43 0.60 -22.96
N GLU A 141 -27.63 -0.12 -21.88
CA GLU A 141 -26.70 -0.20 -20.76
C GLU A 141 -25.49 -1.09 -21.12
N VAL A 142 -25.71 -2.16 -21.86
CA VAL A 142 -24.63 -3.01 -22.38
C VAL A 142 -23.75 -2.23 -23.37
N ASP A 143 -24.35 -1.46 -24.27
CA ASP A 143 -23.61 -0.59 -25.19
C ASP A 143 -22.79 0.50 -24.46
N SER A 144 -23.32 1.07 -23.38
CA SER A 144 -22.60 2.04 -22.56
C SER A 144 -21.39 1.40 -21.87
N LEU A 145 -21.52 0.21 -21.33
CA LEU A 145 -20.42 -0.54 -20.72
C LEU A 145 -19.34 -0.93 -21.75
N LEU A 146 -19.75 -1.38 -22.92
CA LEU A 146 -18.85 -1.69 -24.04
C LEU A 146 -18.08 -0.46 -24.50
N ASN A 147 -18.72 0.70 -24.60
CA ASN A 147 -18.07 1.95 -24.97
C ASN A 147 -17.04 2.40 -23.93
N ILE A 148 -17.31 2.22 -22.64
CA ILE A 148 -16.36 2.52 -21.55
C ILE A 148 -15.14 1.60 -21.63
N LEU A 149 -15.36 0.30 -21.83
CA LEU A 149 -14.28 -0.69 -21.94
C LEU A 149 -13.43 -0.48 -23.20
N LEU A 150 -14.04 -0.08 -24.31
CA LEU A 150 -13.33 0.22 -25.56
C LEU A 150 -12.57 1.55 -25.48
N ALA A 151 -13.07 2.53 -24.76
CA ALA A 151 -12.39 3.80 -24.55
C ALA A 151 -11.13 3.66 -23.69
N GLU A 152 -11.11 2.72 -22.76
CA GLU A 152 -9.92 2.41 -21.95
C GLU A 152 -8.81 1.70 -22.75
N GLN A 153 -9.14 1.08 -23.88
CA GLN A 153 -8.15 0.42 -24.74
C GLN A 153 -7.46 1.37 -25.73
N GLU A 154 -8.03 2.52 -26.04
CA GLU A 154 -7.46 3.46 -27.01
C GLU A 154 -6.33 4.31 -26.43
N ASP A 155 -6.25 4.46 -25.12
CA ASP A 155 -5.19 5.26 -24.45
C ASP A 155 -3.82 4.54 -24.33
N HIS A 156 -3.70 3.32 -24.87
CA HIS A 156 -2.45 2.52 -24.74
C HIS A 156 -1.66 2.43 -26.03
N ASN A 157 -1.98 3.22 -27.05
CA ASN A 157 -1.32 3.14 -28.36
C ASN A 157 -0.63 4.47 -28.71
N ASP A 158 0.38 4.79 -27.92
CA ASP A 158 1.37 5.81 -28.28
C ASP A 158 2.79 5.30 -28.02
#